data_3e3b8556a9f3e07d758459bb52ac6753
#
_entry.id   3e3b8556a9f3e07d758459bb52ac6753
#
_cell.length_a   1.000
_cell.length_b   1.000
_cell.length_c   1.000
_cell.angle_alpha   90.00
_cell.angle_beta   90.00
_cell.angle_gamma   90.00
#
_symmetry.space_group_name_H-M   'P 1'
#
loop_
_entity.id
_entity.type
_entity.pdbx_description
1 polymer ?
#
loop_
_entity_poly.entity_id
_entity_poly.type
_entity_poly.pdbx_seq_one_letter_code
_entity_poly.pdbx_strand_id
1 'polypeptide(L)'
;MSATWSCPKCKRGFTRKNQRHACGTGNRLEVLRGRPESLVALYSSLEAFAKTLGPVELVARDRYVLFRSSRIFADLVVMTDALRVAVHLSRRVADPIFFKIGADRKRVSHVAKLRDETSLSALKPYLREAYEFSISSPSA
;
A
#
# COMPACT_ATOMS: atom_id res chain seq x y z
N MET A 1 22.38 13.40 2.98
CA MET A 1 22.91 13.70 1.65
C MET A 1 21.90 14.52 0.88
N SER A 2 22.32 15.65 0.38
CA SER A 2 21.40 16.53 -0.35
C SER A 2 21.27 16.10 -1.80
N ALA A 3 20.07 16.26 -2.33
CA ALA A 3 19.82 15.96 -3.73
C ALA A 3 20.39 17.08 -4.60
N THR A 4 20.88 16.73 -5.80
CA THR A 4 21.38 17.72 -6.74
C THR A 4 20.27 18.34 -7.56
N TRP A 5 19.11 17.72 -7.59
CA TRP A 5 17.97 18.19 -8.38
C TRP A 5 16.66 17.81 -7.71
N SER A 6 15.70 18.74 -7.71
CA SER A 6 14.36 18.50 -7.17
C SER A 6 13.35 18.61 -8.30
N CYS A 7 12.52 17.61 -8.45
CA CYS A 7 11.50 17.62 -9.49
C CYS A 7 10.43 18.68 -9.17
N PRO A 8 10.13 19.59 -10.09
CA PRO A 8 9.12 20.63 -9.85
C PRO A 8 7.70 20.06 -9.76
N LYS A 9 7.45 18.88 -10.29
CA LYS A 9 6.13 18.28 -10.26
C LYS A 9 5.87 17.49 -8.99
N CYS A 10 6.76 16.57 -8.64
CA CYS A 10 6.55 15.69 -7.49
C CYS A 10 7.35 16.11 -6.26
N LYS A 11 8.22 17.10 -6.39
CA LYS A 11 9.01 17.65 -5.29
C LYS A 11 10.03 16.70 -4.67
N ARG A 12 10.26 15.56 -5.31
CA ARG A 12 11.26 14.62 -4.81
C ARG A 12 12.65 15.04 -5.25
N GLY A 13 13.64 14.69 -4.40
CA GLY A 13 15.04 14.97 -4.72
C GLY A 13 15.70 13.79 -5.39
N PHE A 14 16.60 14.08 -6.32
CA PHE A 14 17.34 13.06 -7.06
C PHE A 14 18.81 13.47 -7.17
N THR A 15 19.65 12.46 -7.36
CA THR A 15 21.09 12.70 -7.49
C THR A 15 21.48 13.22 -8.86
N ARG A 16 20.61 13.03 -9.85
CA ARG A 16 20.87 13.50 -11.22
C ARG A 16 19.76 14.41 -11.69
N LYS A 17 20.15 15.45 -12.43
CA LYS A 17 19.20 16.38 -13.02
C LYS A 17 18.32 15.64 -14.04
N ASN A 18 17.03 15.92 -13.99
CA ASN A 18 16.02 15.31 -14.87
C ASN A 18 16.03 13.77 -14.81
N GLN A 19 16.39 13.22 -13.66
CA GLN A 19 16.38 11.78 -13.49
C GLN A 19 15.01 11.20 -13.79
N ARG A 20 15.00 10.13 -14.56
CA ARG A 20 13.75 9.45 -14.91
C ARG A 20 13.11 8.84 -13.68
N HIS A 21 11.82 9.06 -13.51
CA HIS A 21 11.06 8.56 -12.35
C HIS A 21 9.58 8.63 -12.65
N ALA A 22 8.77 8.07 -11.77
CA ALA A 22 7.30 8.10 -11.89
C ALA A 22 6.79 9.47 -11.40
N CYS A 23 7.05 10.48 -12.19
CA CYS A 23 6.69 11.86 -11.85
C CYS A 23 5.17 12.05 -11.94
N GLY A 24 4.62 12.78 -10.99
CA GLY A 24 3.18 13.03 -10.96
C GLY A 24 2.38 11.93 -10.30
N THR A 25 3.03 10.85 -9.86
CA THR A 25 2.35 9.72 -9.23
C THR A 25 2.60 9.63 -7.73
N GLY A 26 3.17 10.67 -7.12
CA GLY A 26 3.39 10.70 -5.68
C GLY A 26 2.17 11.10 -4.88
N ASN A 27 1.02 11.30 -5.52
CA ASN A 27 -0.21 11.79 -4.90
C ASN A 27 -1.30 10.72 -5.00
N ARG A 28 -1.92 10.41 -3.86
CA ARG A 28 -3.00 9.42 -3.80
C ARG A 28 -4.19 9.78 -4.70
N LEU A 29 -4.47 11.06 -4.86
CA LEU A 29 -5.57 11.52 -5.70
C LEU A 29 -5.33 11.15 -7.16
N GLU A 30 -4.07 11.16 -7.61
CA GLU A 30 -3.74 10.74 -8.97
C GLU A 30 -3.99 9.24 -9.17
N VAL A 31 -3.68 8.44 -8.14
CA VAL A 31 -3.90 7.00 -8.20
C VAL A 31 -5.40 6.69 -8.34
N LEU A 32 -6.24 7.51 -7.70
CA LEU A 32 -7.69 7.32 -7.69
C LEU A 32 -8.41 8.05 -8.82
N ARG A 33 -7.69 8.74 -9.68
CA ARG A 33 -8.29 9.51 -10.76
C ARG A 33 -9.18 8.64 -11.64
N GLY A 34 -10.40 9.12 -11.90
CA GLY A 34 -11.33 8.44 -12.77
C GLY A 34 -12.03 7.24 -12.15
N ARG A 35 -11.85 7.03 -10.84
CA ARG A 35 -12.49 5.91 -10.15
C ARG A 35 -13.82 6.33 -9.53
N PRO A 36 -14.79 5.40 -9.39
CA PRO A 36 -16.09 5.71 -8.78
C PRO A 36 -15.94 6.24 -7.35
N GLU A 37 -16.88 7.09 -6.93
CA GLU A 37 -16.86 7.65 -5.57
C GLU A 37 -16.85 6.56 -4.50
N SER A 38 -17.58 5.46 -4.72
CA SER A 38 -17.61 4.36 -3.77
C SER A 38 -16.23 3.74 -3.58
N LEU A 39 -15.46 3.66 -4.65
CA LEU A 39 -14.11 3.11 -4.58
C LEU A 39 -13.16 4.09 -3.89
N VAL A 40 -13.31 5.38 -4.16
CA VAL A 40 -12.52 6.42 -3.50
C VAL A 40 -12.81 6.40 -1.99
N ALA A 41 -14.09 6.28 -1.61
CA ALA A 41 -14.48 6.21 -0.21
C ALA A 41 -13.90 4.95 0.47
N LEU A 42 -13.92 3.84 -0.23
CA LEU A 42 -13.34 2.59 0.28
C LEU A 42 -11.85 2.74 0.53
N TYR A 43 -11.15 3.35 -0.41
CA TYR A 43 -9.71 3.63 -0.23
C TYR A 43 -9.47 4.53 0.97
N SER A 44 -10.29 5.59 1.12
CA SER A 44 -10.13 6.51 2.25
C SER A 44 -10.33 5.81 3.59
N SER A 45 -11.28 4.88 3.66
CA SER A 45 -11.51 4.08 4.87
C SER A 45 -10.30 3.20 5.18
N LEU A 46 -9.74 2.58 4.15
CA LEU A 46 -8.57 1.71 4.31
C LEU A 46 -7.36 2.52 4.78
N GLU A 47 -7.12 3.67 4.16
CA GLU A 47 -6.01 4.53 4.53
C GLU A 47 -6.16 5.04 5.96
N ALA A 48 -7.36 5.46 6.34
CA ALA A 48 -7.63 5.94 7.70
C ALA A 48 -7.36 4.83 8.72
N PHE A 49 -7.80 3.62 8.43
CA PHE A 49 -7.54 2.50 9.31
C PHE A 49 -6.04 2.23 9.45
N ALA A 50 -5.32 2.20 8.33
CA ALA A 50 -3.89 1.93 8.35
C ALA A 50 -3.15 2.95 9.21
N LYS A 51 -3.56 4.21 9.17
CA LYS A 51 -2.94 5.26 9.96
C LYS A 51 -3.20 5.13 11.46
N THR A 52 -4.25 4.41 11.85
CA THR A 52 -4.52 4.15 13.27
C THR A 52 -3.59 3.11 13.87
N LEU A 53 -2.90 2.35 13.04
CA LEU A 53 -2.02 1.28 13.50
C LEU A 53 -0.72 1.82 14.09
N GLY A 54 -0.30 3.00 13.65
CA GLY A 54 0.93 3.64 14.08
C GLY A 54 1.48 4.49 12.95
N PRO A 55 2.75 4.91 13.02
CA PRO A 55 3.36 5.68 11.93
C PRO A 55 3.41 4.87 10.65
N VAL A 56 2.79 5.39 9.61
CA VAL A 56 2.72 4.75 8.31
C VAL A 56 3.05 5.77 7.22
N GLU A 57 3.98 5.42 6.37
CA GLU A 57 4.32 6.21 5.20
C GLU A 57 3.58 5.64 3.99
N LEU A 58 2.91 6.51 3.25
CA LEU A 58 2.20 6.14 2.04
C LEU A 58 3.03 6.55 0.84
N VAL A 59 3.36 5.59 -0.01
CA VAL A 59 4.17 5.86 -1.19
C VAL A 59 3.29 5.57 -2.41
N ALA A 60 2.71 6.64 -2.97
CA ALA A 60 1.83 6.52 -4.14
C ALA A 60 2.65 6.49 -5.42
N ARG A 61 2.30 5.58 -6.30
CA ARG A 61 2.88 5.46 -7.63
C ARG A 61 1.73 5.42 -8.62
N ASP A 62 2.00 5.12 -9.87
CA ASP A 62 1.04 5.22 -10.96
C ASP A 62 -0.38 4.71 -10.62
N ARG A 63 -0.52 3.42 -10.32
CA ARG A 63 -1.82 2.82 -9.97
C ARG A 63 -1.76 2.04 -8.67
N TYR A 64 -0.72 2.23 -7.88
CA TYR A 64 -0.59 1.51 -6.62
C TYR A 64 -0.06 2.40 -5.52
N VAL A 65 -0.29 1.98 -4.28
CA VAL A 65 0.17 2.67 -3.09
C VAL A 65 0.86 1.64 -2.20
N LEU A 66 2.04 1.98 -1.74
CA LEU A 66 2.79 1.16 -0.79
C LEU A 66 2.54 1.68 0.61
N PHE A 67 2.27 0.78 1.55
CA PHE A 67 2.07 1.11 2.96
C PHE A 67 3.30 0.64 3.71
N ARG A 68 4.04 1.59 4.25
CA ARG A 68 5.32 1.32 4.86
C ARG A 68 5.39 1.76 6.32
N SER A 69 5.92 0.87 7.17
CA SER A 69 6.30 1.20 8.54
C SER A 69 7.84 1.19 8.58
N SER A 70 8.46 0.26 9.27
CA SER A 70 9.91 0.03 9.13
C SER A 70 10.24 -0.56 7.76
N ARG A 71 9.25 -1.26 7.19
CA ARG A 71 9.33 -1.83 5.85
C ARG A 71 7.92 -1.89 5.28
N ILE A 72 7.80 -2.23 4.01
CA ILE A 72 6.49 -2.32 3.38
C ILE A 72 5.73 -3.51 3.97
N PHE A 73 4.56 -3.24 4.55
CA PHE A 73 3.72 -4.28 5.15
C PHE A 73 2.48 -4.58 4.32
N ALA A 74 2.12 -3.70 3.41
CA ALA A 74 0.99 -3.90 2.52
C ALA A 74 1.19 -3.07 1.26
N ASP A 75 0.60 -3.52 0.16
CA ASP A 75 0.54 -2.72 -1.05
C ASP A 75 -0.84 -2.86 -1.66
N LEU A 76 -1.22 -1.85 -2.43
CA LEU A 76 -2.57 -1.74 -2.96
C LEU A 76 -2.50 -1.29 -4.40
N VAL A 77 -3.26 -1.99 -5.26
CA VAL A 77 -3.43 -1.60 -6.65
C VAL A 77 -4.87 -1.17 -6.84
N VAL A 78 -5.06 0.02 -7.41
CA VAL A 78 -6.40 0.54 -7.69
C VAL A 78 -6.85 -0.01 -9.04
N MET A 79 -7.85 -0.87 -9.01
CA MET A 79 -8.45 -1.44 -10.21
C MET A 79 -9.64 -0.58 -10.64
N THR A 80 -10.30 -0.97 -11.72
CA THR A 80 -11.46 -0.23 -12.21
C THR A 80 -12.63 -0.25 -11.22
N ASP A 81 -12.86 -1.38 -10.59
CA ASP A 81 -14.02 -1.59 -9.71
C ASP A 81 -13.68 -2.18 -8.35
N ALA A 82 -12.41 -2.22 -7.99
CA ALA A 82 -11.99 -2.86 -6.75
C ALA A 82 -10.61 -2.35 -6.33
N LEU A 83 -10.27 -2.60 -5.06
CA LEU A 83 -8.92 -2.39 -4.55
C LEU A 83 -8.30 -3.76 -4.34
N ARG A 84 -7.17 -4.00 -4.98
CA ARG A 84 -6.42 -5.24 -4.80
C ARG A 84 -5.34 -4.97 -3.76
N VAL A 85 -5.47 -5.60 -2.59
CA VAL A 85 -4.59 -5.34 -1.47
C VAL A 85 -3.79 -6.58 -1.14
N ALA A 86 -2.48 -6.44 -1.07
CA ALA A 86 -1.59 -7.50 -0.62
C ALA A 86 -1.10 -7.16 0.77
N VAL A 87 -1.22 -8.10 1.70
CA VAL A 87 -0.68 -7.96 3.06
C VAL A 87 0.43 -8.98 3.24
N HIS A 88 1.50 -8.56 3.90
CA HIS A 88 2.68 -9.40 4.09
C HIS A 88 2.72 -9.90 5.53
N LEU A 89 2.51 -11.19 5.70
CA LEU A 89 2.43 -11.82 7.02
C LEU A 89 3.60 -12.76 7.23
N SER A 90 3.80 -13.16 8.49
CA SER A 90 4.84 -14.13 8.84
C SER A 90 4.38 -15.57 8.71
N ARG A 91 3.10 -15.78 8.41
CA ARG A 91 2.49 -17.11 8.34
C ARG A 91 1.52 -17.17 7.19
N ARG A 92 1.17 -18.38 6.79
CA ARG A 92 0.16 -18.60 5.76
C ARG A 92 -1.22 -18.64 6.39
N VAL A 93 -2.15 -17.88 5.85
CA VAL A 93 -3.53 -17.81 6.34
C VAL A 93 -4.48 -18.32 5.26
N ALA A 94 -5.26 -19.33 5.61
CA ALA A 94 -6.26 -19.90 4.70
C ALA A 94 -7.62 -19.24 4.95
N ASP A 95 -7.77 -18.01 4.48
CA ASP A 95 -9.01 -17.25 4.63
C ASP A 95 -9.62 -17.03 3.25
N PRO A 96 -10.94 -17.24 3.09
CA PRO A 96 -11.58 -17.04 1.78
C PRO A 96 -11.42 -15.66 1.17
N ILE A 97 -11.12 -14.64 1.97
CA ILE A 97 -10.89 -13.29 1.46
C ILE A 97 -9.65 -13.23 0.57
N PHE A 98 -8.69 -14.13 0.76
CA PHE A 98 -7.48 -14.15 -0.03
C PHE A 98 -7.63 -15.07 -1.24
N PHE A 99 -7.54 -14.51 -2.42
CA PHE A 99 -7.65 -15.29 -3.65
C PHE A 99 -6.28 -15.71 -4.20
N LYS A 100 -5.20 -15.17 -3.64
CA LYS A 100 -3.85 -15.51 -4.06
C LYS A 100 -2.91 -15.42 -2.87
N ILE A 101 -2.04 -16.41 -2.71
CA ILE A 101 -1.06 -16.45 -1.64
C ILE A 101 0.28 -16.79 -2.26
N GLY A 102 1.31 -15.97 -1.97
CA GLY A 102 2.66 -16.23 -2.45
C GLY A 102 3.65 -16.23 -1.31
N ALA A 103 4.39 -17.30 -1.15
CA ALA A 103 5.40 -17.38 -0.10
C ALA A 103 6.75 -16.93 -0.61
N ASP A 104 7.43 -16.13 0.21
CA ASP A 104 8.81 -15.73 0.00
C ASP A 104 9.58 -16.19 1.24
N ARG A 105 10.90 -16.01 1.23
CA ARG A 105 11.76 -16.47 2.33
C ARG A 105 11.33 -16.01 3.72
N LYS A 106 10.91 -14.75 3.81
CA LYS A 106 10.70 -14.10 5.11
C LYS A 106 9.26 -13.69 5.33
N ARG A 107 8.45 -13.76 4.30
CA ARG A 107 7.08 -13.29 4.41
C ARG A 107 6.17 -14.06 3.46
N VAL A 108 4.90 -14.04 3.78
CA VAL A 108 3.87 -14.66 2.94
C VAL A 108 2.93 -13.55 2.51
N SER A 109 2.84 -13.31 1.22
CA SER A 109 1.97 -12.28 0.65
C SER A 109 0.58 -12.86 0.44
N HIS A 110 -0.42 -12.17 0.95
CA HIS A 110 -1.81 -12.58 0.84
C HIS A 110 -2.58 -11.50 0.10
N VAL A 111 -3.19 -11.84 -1.01
CA VAL A 111 -3.85 -10.86 -1.87
C VAL A 111 -5.37 -10.99 -1.75
N ALA A 112 -6.01 -9.87 -1.43
CA ALA A 112 -7.46 -9.78 -1.33
C ALA A 112 -7.97 -8.71 -2.29
N LYS A 113 -9.21 -8.86 -2.73
CA LYS A 113 -9.86 -7.87 -3.58
C LYS A 113 -11.01 -7.26 -2.80
N LEU A 114 -10.95 -5.95 -2.57
CA LEU A 114 -11.94 -5.23 -1.79
C LEU A 114 -12.88 -4.47 -2.70
N ARG A 115 -14.19 -4.65 -2.51
CA ARG A 115 -15.20 -3.95 -3.29
C ARG A 115 -16.14 -3.12 -2.42
N ASP A 116 -16.16 -3.37 -1.12
CA ASP A 116 -17.06 -2.69 -0.19
C ASP A 116 -16.48 -2.66 1.21
N GLU A 117 -17.20 -2.01 2.14
CA GLU A 117 -16.73 -1.89 3.52
C GLU A 117 -16.72 -3.24 4.24
N THR A 118 -17.57 -4.16 3.84
CA THR A 118 -17.60 -5.50 4.44
C THR A 118 -16.30 -6.24 4.14
N SER A 119 -15.83 -6.20 2.90
CA SER A 119 -14.58 -6.84 2.54
C SER A 119 -13.40 -6.15 3.22
N LEU A 120 -13.44 -4.83 3.37
CA LEU A 120 -12.41 -4.11 4.11
C LEU A 120 -12.39 -4.54 5.57
N SER A 121 -13.56 -4.65 6.20
CA SER A 121 -13.65 -5.07 7.60
C SER A 121 -13.05 -6.45 7.81
N ALA A 122 -13.23 -7.34 6.85
CA ALA A 122 -12.66 -8.68 6.92
C ALA A 122 -11.13 -8.65 6.81
N LEU A 123 -10.59 -7.66 6.12
CA LEU A 123 -9.15 -7.53 5.93
C LEU A 123 -8.45 -6.82 7.10
N LYS A 124 -9.16 -5.99 7.86
CA LYS A 124 -8.55 -5.19 8.93
C LYS A 124 -7.68 -5.96 9.90
N PRO A 125 -8.09 -7.14 10.43
CA PRO A 125 -7.22 -7.89 11.35
C PRO A 125 -5.89 -8.27 10.71
N TYR A 126 -5.88 -8.58 9.43
CA TYR A 126 -4.67 -8.96 8.72
C TYR A 126 -3.79 -7.76 8.41
N LEU A 127 -4.38 -6.59 8.17
CA LEU A 127 -3.60 -5.36 8.03
C LEU A 127 -2.87 -5.05 9.32
N ARG A 128 -3.55 -5.21 10.46
CA ARG A 128 -2.92 -5.01 11.77
C ARG A 128 -1.79 -6.02 11.99
N GLU A 129 -2.04 -7.28 11.70
CA GLU A 129 -1.02 -8.33 11.84
C GLU A 129 0.18 -8.02 10.95
N ALA A 130 -0.05 -7.59 9.72
CA ALA A 130 1.02 -7.25 8.80
C ALA A 130 1.85 -6.07 9.31
N TYR A 131 1.17 -5.06 9.86
CA TYR A 131 1.86 -3.92 10.44
C TYR A 131 2.73 -4.36 11.62
N GLU A 132 2.18 -5.13 12.54
CA GLU A 132 2.90 -5.61 13.72
C GLU A 132 4.09 -6.47 13.32
N PHE A 133 3.91 -7.31 12.32
CA PHE A 133 5.01 -8.10 11.81
C PHE A 133 6.12 -7.21 11.23
N SER A 134 5.76 -6.14 10.54
CA SER A 134 6.74 -5.26 9.90
C SER A 134 7.62 -4.52 10.89
N ILE A 135 7.10 -4.24 12.09
CA ILE A 135 7.86 -3.52 13.11
C ILE A 135 8.52 -4.46 14.13
N SER A 136 8.07 -5.70 14.22
CA SER A 136 8.55 -6.64 15.23
C SER A 136 9.81 -7.40 14.78
N SER A 137 10.03 -7.50 13.48
CA SER A 137 11.18 -8.22 12.95
C SER A 137 12.27 -7.21 12.60
N PRO A 138 13.31 -7.12 13.41
CA PRO A 138 14.32 -6.06 13.26
C PRO A 138 15.14 -6.18 11.99
N SER A 139 15.50 -7.35 11.60
CA SER A 139 16.30 -7.50 10.41
C SER A 139 15.69 -8.53 9.51
N ALA A 140 15.57 -8.12 8.37
CA ALA A 140 15.12 -9.06 7.38
C ALA A 140 16.29 -9.84 6.86
#